data_19bfd89ac25e33a54be5347301979f97
#
_entry.id   19bfd89ac25e33a54be5347301979f97
#
_cell.length_a   1.000
_cell.length_b   1.000
_cell.length_c   1.000
_cell.angle_alpha   90.00
_cell.angle_beta   90.00
_cell.angle_gamma   90.00
#
_symmetry.space_group_name_H-M   'P 1'
#
loop_
_entity.id
_entity.type
_entity.pdbx_description
1 polymer ?
#
loop_
_entity_poly.entity_id
_entity_poly.type
_entity_poly.pdbx_seq_one_letter_code
_entity_poly.pdbx_strand_id
1 'polypeptide(L)'
;VAEAAAETSSQAMRRPTPEDQGKRGALDALRGRVVDWRGWAIPLAIVALAATLRLWAIKHDTPDPFYDAAVRSMGQSWHNFFFGALDPSGALAIDKPPIDLWLQVAATKLLGYNRTALALPEALGGIATVALLYAAIARACGRLAGSLSALALAVLPIAVLTARSDTMDSVMSALLAAALWAAVVALQRRRGWWVPASAALVALAFNVKLLQALIPLPALALMWWAAARPARRAALALATAAVLLAVAMAWAFAASLTPLSARPFPMGSHTGSIYRAMFVYNGVERLTGATHELAPYGFASPAGPLRLLGSAQPHYAKLIGLGLLAAVALAILAVALWLRDRKRGLRPLAPASGRDERTVRWLAIALAVWLATAYLLFSFMGHLQPRYLEAISPAVAATFGMASAYLLARAGTRASPRVRVPALAAAVALLLAVPAKASIELIEARTSDANPTGSGSQYGAYLRAHRDSARYEVASTNPLAVVGL
;
A
#
# COMPACT_ATOMS: atom_id res chain seq x y z
N VAL A 1 34.16 -64.61 29.95
CA VAL A 1 33.42 -63.35 30.38
C VAL A 1 34.31 -62.11 30.19
N ALA A 2 35.62 -62.21 30.28
CA ALA A 2 36.53 -61.05 30.09
C ALA A 2 36.74 -60.63 28.62
N GLU A 3 36.62 -61.52 27.64
CA GLU A 3 36.81 -61.23 26.24
C GLU A 3 35.59 -60.50 25.64
N ALA A 4 34.37 -60.81 26.09
CA ALA A 4 33.15 -60.14 25.61
C ALA A 4 33.06 -58.67 26.10
N ALA A 5 33.71 -58.31 27.21
CA ALA A 5 33.72 -56.94 27.73
C ALA A 5 34.76 -56.04 26.98
N ALA A 6 35.77 -56.62 26.37
CA ALA A 6 36.77 -55.89 25.60
C ALA A 6 36.30 -55.48 24.21
N GLU A 7 35.46 -56.30 23.55
CA GLU A 7 34.90 -55.96 22.22
C GLU A 7 33.83 -54.85 22.28
N THR A 8 33.07 -54.79 23.37
CA THR A 8 32.03 -53.73 23.54
C THR A 8 32.66 -52.35 23.82
N SER A 9 33.87 -52.31 24.41
CA SER A 9 34.57 -51.06 24.71
C SER A 9 35.32 -50.49 23.47
N SER A 10 35.65 -51.35 22.47
CA SER A 10 36.39 -50.93 21.26
C SER A 10 35.47 -50.28 20.18
N GLN A 11 34.15 -50.50 20.24
CA GLN A 11 33.22 -49.89 19.31
C GLN A 11 32.82 -48.43 19.69
N ALA A 12 33.08 -48.01 20.91
CA ALA A 12 32.67 -46.67 21.40
C ALA A 12 33.60 -45.53 20.98
N MET A 13 34.75 -45.80 20.32
CA MET A 13 35.73 -44.76 19.97
C MET A 13 36.20 -44.80 18.49
N ARG A 14 35.33 -45.19 17.57
CA ARG A 14 35.62 -44.96 16.17
C ARG A 14 35.42 -43.47 15.83
N ARG A 15 36.53 -42.76 15.55
CA ARG A 15 36.44 -41.42 14.98
C ARG A 15 35.66 -41.52 13.65
N PRO A 16 34.65 -40.65 13.42
CA PRO A 16 33.86 -40.70 12.21
C PRO A 16 34.77 -40.55 11.00
N THR A 17 34.57 -41.39 9.99
CA THR A 17 35.35 -41.38 8.75
C THR A 17 35.05 -40.08 7.98
N PRO A 18 35.95 -39.62 7.08
CA PRO A 18 35.68 -38.44 6.24
C PRO A 18 34.37 -38.55 5.45
N GLU A 19 33.95 -39.77 5.12
CA GLU A 19 32.68 -40.05 4.44
C GLU A 19 31.47 -39.85 5.36
N ASP A 20 31.56 -40.21 6.65
CA ASP A 20 30.53 -39.96 7.65
C ASP A 20 30.45 -38.49 8.01
N GLN A 21 31.57 -37.75 8.00
CA GLN A 21 31.55 -36.30 8.17
C GLN A 21 30.94 -35.60 6.96
N GLY A 22 31.18 -36.07 5.74
CA GLY A 22 30.54 -35.56 4.52
C GLY A 22 29.03 -35.81 4.49
N LYS A 23 28.59 -37.01 4.90
CA LYS A 23 27.16 -37.37 4.98
C LYS A 23 26.43 -36.55 6.08
N ARG A 24 27.07 -36.38 7.24
CA ARG A 24 26.54 -35.50 8.31
C ARG A 24 26.48 -34.03 7.88
N GLY A 25 27.52 -33.52 7.24
CA GLY A 25 27.52 -32.17 6.67
C GLY A 25 26.45 -31.94 5.59
N ALA A 26 26.23 -32.96 4.73
CA ALA A 26 25.14 -32.91 3.74
C ALA A 26 23.74 -33.00 4.37
N LEU A 27 23.56 -33.84 5.40
CA LEU A 27 22.31 -33.94 6.17
C LEU A 27 22.02 -32.69 6.98
N ASP A 28 23.04 -32.04 7.56
CA ASP A 28 22.92 -30.78 8.27
C ASP A 28 22.66 -29.62 7.31
N ALA A 29 23.27 -29.64 6.12
CA ALA A 29 22.97 -28.70 5.04
C ALA A 29 21.54 -28.88 4.47
N LEU A 30 21.04 -30.12 4.42
CA LEU A 30 19.65 -30.43 4.05
C LEU A 30 18.68 -30.06 5.18
N ARG A 31 19.03 -30.30 6.44
CA ARG A 31 18.26 -29.87 7.61
C ARG A 31 18.23 -28.34 7.75
N GLY A 32 19.33 -27.65 7.45
CA GLY A 32 19.37 -26.18 7.38
C GLY A 32 18.57 -25.59 6.21
N ARG A 33 18.21 -26.40 5.19
CA ARG A 33 17.33 -26.05 4.07
C ARG A 33 15.87 -26.40 4.30
N VAL A 34 15.51 -27.13 5.36
CA VAL A 34 14.11 -27.21 5.76
C VAL A 34 13.71 -25.81 6.16
N VAL A 35 13.00 -25.13 5.26
CA VAL A 35 12.43 -23.80 5.50
C VAL A 35 11.73 -23.91 6.85
N ASP A 36 12.19 -23.13 7.85
CA ASP A 36 11.59 -23.06 9.16
C ASP A 36 10.20 -22.43 9.00
N TRP A 37 9.27 -23.24 8.46
CA TRP A 37 7.91 -22.81 8.16
C TRP A 37 7.13 -22.42 9.42
N ARG A 38 7.57 -22.88 10.61
CA ARG A 38 7.05 -22.38 11.88
C ARG A 38 7.31 -20.88 12.04
N GLY A 39 8.45 -20.39 11.52
CA GLY A 39 8.74 -18.97 11.50
C GLY A 39 7.88 -18.16 10.52
N TRP A 40 7.19 -18.82 9.56
CA TRP A 40 6.28 -18.19 8.61
C TRP A 40 4.81 -18.24 9.01
N ALA A 41 4.46 -19.04 10.02
CA ALA A 41 3.06 -19.21 10.43
C ALA A 41 2.38 -17.89 10.79
N ILE A 42 3.03 -17.01 11.56
CA ILE A 42 2.48 -15.71 11.96
C ILE A 42 2.33 -14.77 10.73
N PRO A 43 3.36 -14.54 9.90
CA PRO A 43 3.19 -13.73 8.70
C PRO A 43 2.09 -14.25 7.77
N LEU A 44 2.00 -15.56 7.55
CA LEU A 44 0.96 -16.17 6.71
C LEU A 44 -0.43 -15.98 7.31
N ALA A 45 -0.58 -16.13 8.63
CA ALA A 45 -1.85 -15.86 9.32
C ALA A 45 -2.28 -14.39 9.17
N ILE A 46 -1.33 -13.44 9.23
CA ILE A 46 -1.63 -12.01 9.01
C ILE A 46 -2.05 -11.76 7.55
N VAL A 47 -1.38 -12.38 6.58
CA VAL A 47 -1.76 -12.25 5.17
C VAL A 47 -3.12 -12.90 4.91
N ALA A 48 -3.41 -14.05 5.55
CA ALA A 48 -4.73 -14.69 5.48
C ALA A 48 -5.83 -13.80 6.10
N LEU A 49 -5.57 -13.16 7.25
CA LEU A 49 -6.48 -12.17 7.84
C LEU A 49 -6.70 -11.00 6.88
N ALA A 50 -5.62 -10.47 6.28
CA ALA A 50 -5.72 -9.40 5.29
C ALA A 50 -6.56 -9.81 4.07
N ALA A 51 -6.39 -11.03 3.59
CA ALA A 51 -7.19 -11.60 2.50
C ALA A 51 -8.67 -11.74 2.91
N THR A 52 -8.95 -12.25 4.10
CA THR A 52 -10.32 -12.37 4.61
C THR A 52 -11.01 -11.01 4.67
N LEU A 53 -10.39 -9.99 5.28
CA LEU A 53 -10.99 -8.65 5.41
C LEU A 53 -11.21 -7.96 4.05
N ARG A 54 -10.45 -8.30 3.02
CA ARG A 54 -10.53 -7.68 1.70
C ARG A 54 -11.41 -8.44 0.70
N LEU A 55 -11.52 -9.76 0.85
CA LEU A 55 -12.26 -10.61 -0.10
C LEU A 55 -13.62 -11.07 0.42
N TRP A 56 -13.83 -11.06 1.76
CA TRP A 56 -15.10 -11.52 2.33
C TRP A 56 -16.26 -10.67 1.81
N ALA A 57 -17.25 -11.33 1.21
CA ALA A 57 -18.46 -10.69 0.67
C ALA A 57 -18.23 -9.53 -0.31
N ILE A 58 -17.06 -9.46 -0.98
CA ILE A 58 -16.68 -8.36 -1.89
C ILE A 58 -17.68 -8.16 -3.05
N LYS A 59 -18.39 -9.21 -3.44
CA LYS A 59 -19.44 -9.15 -4.47
C LYS A 59 -20.63 -8.27 -4.09
N HIS A 60 -20.81 -7.98 -2.80
CA HIS A 60 -21.89 -7.15 -2.25
C HIS A 60 -21.43 -5.72 -1.93
N ASP A 61 -20.17 -5.39 -2.21
CA ASP A 61 -19.63 -4.06 -1.91
C ASP A 61 -20.17 -2.99 -2.87
N THR A 62 -20.21 -1.74 -2.42
CA THR A 62 -20.70 -0.60 -3.21
C THR A 62 -19.78 -0.35 -4.39
N PRO A 63 -20.30 -0.29 -5.65
CA PRO A 63 -19.51 0.03 -6.82
C PRO A 63 -19.07 1.49 -6.86
N ASP A 64 -18.03 1.80 -7.66
CA ASP A 64 -17.75 3.14 -8.14
C ASP A 64 -18.20 3.22 -9.63
N PRO A 65 -19.39 3.76 -9.93
CA PRO A 65 -19.95 3.70 -11.26
C PRO A 65 -19.06 4.35 -12.32
N PHE A 66 -18.25 5.34 -11.96
CA PHE A 66 -17.36 6.04 -12.87
C PHE A 66 -16.27 5.10 -13.42
N TYR A 67 -15.60 4.35 -12.55
CA TYR A 67 -14.56 3.41 -12.97
C TYR A 67 -15.17 2.15 -13.59
N ASP A 68 -16.30 1.68 -13.10
CA ASP A 68 -17.03 0.54 -13.68
C ASP A 68 -17.37 0.79 -15.14
N ALA A 69 -17.89 1.98 -15.48
CA ALA A 69 -18.19 2.36 -16.87
C ALA A 69 -16.92 2.45 -17.73
N ALA A 70 -15.85 3.04 -17.21
CA ALA A 70 -14.57 3.10 -17.91
C ALA A 70 -14.03 1.69 -18.22
N VAL A 71 -14.03 0.77 -17.26
CA VAL A 71 -13.58 -0.62 -17.46
C VAL A 71 -14.43 -1.32 -18.53
N ARG A 72 -15.76 -1.11 -18.50
CA ARG A 72 -16.66 -1.68 -19.50
C ARG A 72 -16.37 -1.14 -20.90
N SER A 73 -16.16 0.16 -21.05
CA SER A 73 -15.79 0.81 -22.30
C SER A 73 -14.43 0.33 -22.81
N MET A 74 -13.43 0.34 -21.95
CA MET A 74 -12.06 -0.10 -22.26
C MET A 74 -12.01 -1.56 -22.68
N GLY A 75 -12.91 -2.40 -22.19
CA GLY A 75 -13.03 -3.80 -22.58
C GLY A 75 -13.51 -4.02 -24.02
N GLN A 76 -13.97 -3.01 -24.75
CA GLN A 76 -14.58 -3.15 -26.07
C GLN A 76 -13.58 -3.04 -27.23
N SER A 77 -12.50 -2.25 -27.09
CA SER A 77 -11.49 -2.09 -28.14
C SER A 77 -10.11 -1.77 -27.56
N TRP A 78 -9.05 -2.07 -28.35
CA TRP A 78 -7.67 -1.69 -27.97
C TRP A 78 -7.47 -0.18 -27.90
N HIS A 79 -8.19 0.59 -28.71
CA HIS A 79 -8.18 2.05 -28.65
C HIS A 79 -8.71 2.54 -27.31
N ASN A 80 -9.91 2.11 -26.91
CA ASN A 80 -10.51 2.47 -25.63
C ASN A 80 -9.65 2.01 -24.44
N PHE A 81 -9.09 0.80 -24.54
CA PHE A 81 -8.18 0.24 -23.53
C PHE A 81 -6.94 1.10 -23.33
N PHE A 82 -6.23 1.44 -24.41
CA PHE A 82 -4.98 2.19 -24.32
C PHE A 82 -5.18 3.62 -23.81
N PHE A 83 -6.23 4.31 -24.27
CA PHE A 83 -6.50 5.70 -23.90
C PHE A 83 -7.33 5.87 -22.63
N GLY A 84 -7.84 4.80 -22.03
CA GLY A 84 -8.70 4.90 -20.84
C GLY A 84 -10.06 5.52 -21.14
N ALA A 85 -10.71 5.10 -22.24
CA ALA A 85 -11.98 5.68 -22.66
C ALA A 85 -13.09 5.38 -21.64
N LEU A 86 -13.79 6.43 -21.23
CA LEU A 86 -14.91 6.36 -20.29
C LEU A 86 -16.18 5.84 -20.96
N ASP A 87 -16.37 6.16 -22.23
CA ASP A 87 -17.55 5.81 -23.02
C ASP A 87 -17.21 4.89 -24.19
N PRO A 88 -18.17 4.06 -24.66
CA PRO A 88 -17.93 3.10 -25.75
C PRO A 88 -17.52 3.72 -27.09
N SER A 89 -17.92 4.98 -27.36
CA SER A 89 -17.56 5.67 -28.58
C SER A 89 -16.10 6.16 -28.57
N GLY A 90 -15.45 6.19 -27.43
CA GLY A 90 -14.11 6.74 -27.26
C GLY A 90 -14.06 8.26 -27.34
N ALA A 91 -15.13 8.96 -27.01
CA ALA A 91 -15.18 10.41 -27.01
C ALA A 91 -14.48 11.03 -25.81
N LEU A 92 -14.64 10.45 -24.61
CA LEU A 92 -14.06 10.90 -23.35
C LEU A 92 -13.09 9.86 -22.79
N ALA A 93 -11.99 10.31 -22.19
CA ALA A 93 -11.10 9.49 -21.39
C ALA A 93 -11.16 9.90 -19.92
N ILE A 94 -10.81 8.99 -19.02
CA ILE A 94 -10.60 9.29 -17.62
C ILE A 94 -9.49 10.35 -17.44
N ASP A 95 -9.44 10.95 -16.27
CA ASP A 95 -8.55 12.08 -15.93
C ASP A 95 -7.10 11.67 -15.62
N LYS A 96 -6.73 10.39 -15.78
CA LYS A 96 -5.42 9.83 -15.37
C LYS A 96 -4.99 8.66 -16.25
N PRO A 97 -3.72 8.20 -16.18
CA PRO A 97 -3.26 7.00 -16.88
C PRO A 97 -4.08 5.77 -16.47
N PRO A 98 -4.46 4.91 -17.42
CA PRO A 98 -5.41 3.81 -17.17
C PRO A 98 -4.76 2.51 -16.68
N ILE A 99 -3.52 2.52 -16.19
CA ILE A 99 -2.74 1.29 -15.93
C ILE A 99 -3.43 0.38 -14.91
N ASP A 100 -4.04 0.93 -13.87
CA ASP A 100 -4.82 0.14 -12.92
C ASP A 100 -6.07 -0.47 -13.58
N LEU A 101 -6.79 0.35 -14.33
CA LEU A 101 -7.99 -0.12 -15.03
C LEU A 101 -7.67 -1.21 -16.08
N TRP A 102 -6.44 -1.25 -16.61
CA TRP A 102 -6.00 -2.39 -17.45
C TRP A 102 -6.03 -3.71 -16.67
N LEU A 103 -5.68 -3.70 -15.38
CA LEU A 103 -5.78 -4.90 -14.53
C LEU A 103 -7.25 -5.28 -14.30
N GLN A 104 -8.11 -4.29 -14.09
CA GLN A 104 -9.56 -4.52 -13.94
C GLN A 104 -10.19 -5.04 -15.23
N VAL A 105 -9.82 -4.49 -16.39
CA VAL A 105 -10.24 -5.03 -17.70
C VAL A 105 -9.77 -6.47 -17.86
N ALA A 106 -8.52 -6.78 -17.54
CA ALA A 106 -8.01 -8.15 -17.61
C ALA A 106 -8.79 -9.10 -16.68
N ALA A 107 -9.07 -8.68 -15.43
CA ALA A 107 -9.87 -9.45 -14.50
C ALA A 107 -11.30 -9.68 -15.02
N THR A 108 -11.95 -8.66 -15.58
CA THR A 108 -13.30 -8.78 -16.15
C THR A 108 -13.34 -9.64 -17.42
N LYS A 109 -12.28 -9.67 -18.21
CA LYS A 109 -12.17 -10.58 -19.36
C LYS A 109 -12.01 -12.04 -18.94
N LEU A 110 -11.34 -12.31 -17.80
CA LEU A 110 -11.11 -13.67 -17.30
C LEU A 110 -12.30 -14.21 -16.49
N LEU A 111 -12.95 -13.36 -15.68
CA LEU A 111 -13.96 -13.76 -14.70
C LEU A 111 -15.38 -13.30 -15.04
N GLY A 112 -15.56 -12.62 -16.20
CA GLY A 112 -16.79 -11.94 -16.55
C GLY A 112 -16.90 -10.55 -15.90
N TYR A 113 -17.73 -9.68 -16.49
CA TYR A 113 -17.97 -8.34 -15.95
C TYR A 113 -18.91 -8.43 -14.73
N ASN A 114 -18.32 -8.41 -13.55
CA ASN A 114 -19.04 -8.47 -12.28
C ASN A 114 -18.25 -7.74 -11.19
N ARG A 115 -18.91 -7.47 -10.06
CA ARG A 115 -18.33 -6.69 -8.95
C ARG A 115 -17.04 -7.30 -8.40
N THR A 116 -16.97 -8.61 -8.27
CA THR A 116 -15.74 -9.29 -7.80
C THR A 116 -14.57 -9.06 -8.75
N ALA A 117 -14.78 -9.19 -10.05
CA ALA A 117 -13.74 -9.02 -11.06
C ALA A 117 -13.22 -7.56 -11.07
N LEU A 118 -14.10 -6.57 -10.92
CA LEU A 118 -13.75 -5.16 -10.86
C LEU A 118 -12.89 -4.82 -9.64
N ALA A 119 -13.27 -5.30 -8.46
CA ALA A 119 -12.56 -5.01 -7.21
C ALA A 119 -11.33 -5.91 -6.95
N LEU A 120 -11.19 -7.04 -7.66
CA LEU A 120 -10.15 -8.04 -7.41
C LEU A 120 -8.72 -7.50 -7.50
N PRO A 121 -8.33 -6.68 -8.51
CA PRO A 121 -6.99 -6.11 -8.57
C PRO A 121 -6.64 -5.29 -7.32
N GLU A 122 -7.57 -4.46 -6.84
CA GLU A 122 -7.39 -3.67 -5.63
C GLU A 122 -7.32 -4.54 -4.37
N ALA A 123 -8.14 -5.57 -4.24
CA ALA A 123 -8.07 -6.51 -3.13
C ALA A 123 -6.71 -7.23 -3.08
N LEU A 124 -6.21 -7.71 -4.23
CA LEU A 124 -4.89 -8.33 -4.34
C LEU A 124 -3.77 -7.32 -4.08
N GLY A 125 -3.91 -6.08 -4.56
CA GLY A 125 -3.02 -4.96 -4.25
C GLY A 125 -2.92 -4.71 -2.74
N GLY A 126 -4.05 -4.65 -2.05
CA GLY A 126 -4.09 -4.46 -0.60
C GLY A 126 -3.47 -5.62 0.19
N ILE A 127 -3.69 -6.87 -0.24
CA ILE A 127 -3.04 -8.06 0.34
C ILE A 127 -1.53 -8.01 0.10
N ALA A 128 -1.10 -7.69 -1.12
CA ALA A 128 0.30 -7.54 -1.48
C ALA A 128 0.99 -6.44 -0.67
N THR A 129 0.30 -5.31 -0.41
CA THR A 129 0.82 -4.22 0.42
C THR A 129 1.16 -4.70 1.82
N VAL A 130 0.29 -5.51 2.45
CA VAL A 130 0.53 -6.11 3.78
C VAL A 130 1.75 -7.02 3.76
N ALA A 131 1.87 -7.90 2.76
CA ALA A 131 2.99 -8.82 2.62
C ALA A 131 4.32 -8.09 2.36
N LEU A 132 4.31 -7.09 1.48
CA LEU A 132 5.49 -6.29 1.12
C LEU A 132 5.96 -5.41 2.29
N LEU A 133 5.01 -4.84 3.05
CA LEU A 133 5.34 -4.08 4.26
C LEU A 133 5.98 -4.98 5.31
N TYR A 134 5.41 -6.19 5.54
CA TYR A 134 6.06 -7.19 6.37
C TYR A 134 7.50 -7.44 5.92
N ALA A 135 7.69 -7.72 4.63
CA ALA A 135 9.01 -8.04 4.07
C ALA A 135 10.02 -6.88 4.25
N ALA A 136 9.59 -5.64 4.04
CA ALA A 136 10.43 -4.46 4.22
C ALA A 136 10.85 -4.26 5.68
N ILE A 137 9.87 -4.27 6.59
CA ILE A 137 10.12 -3.98 8.01
C ILE A 137 10.79 -5.17 8.73
N ALA A 138 10.39 -6.41 8.44
CA ALA A 138 11.02 -7.59 9.01
C ALA A 138 12.50 -7.69 8.60
N ARG A 139 12.80 -7.32 7.36
CA ARG A 139 14.16 -7.27 6.85
C ARG A 139 15.03 -6.24 7.58
N ALA A 140 14.51 -5.05 7.86
CA ALA A 140 15.24 -3.98 8.54
C ALA A 140 15.26 -4.14 10.06
N CYS A 141 14.11 -4.44 10.67
CA CYS A 141 13.87 -4.35 12.11
C CYS A 141 13.53 -5.69 12.77
N GLY A 142 13.27 -6.74 11.99
CA GLY A 142 13.00 -8.09 12.44
C GLY A 142 11.56 -8.52 12.42
N ARG A 143 11.35 -9.84 12.56
CA ARG A 143 10.06 -10.49 12.41
C ARG A 143 8.96 -9.87 13.27
N LEU A 144 9.23 -9.54 14.54
CA LEU A 144 8.24 -8.93 15.43
C LEU A 144 7.79 -7.57 14.90
N ALA A 145 8.73 -6.69 14.54
CA ALA A 145 8.40 -5.38 13.96
C ALA A 145 7.63 -5.54 12.64
N GLY A 146 8.08 -6.44 11.77
CA GLY A 146 7.39 -6.76 10.52
C GLY A 146 5.96 -7.27 10.75
N SER A 147 5.76 -8.21 11.67
CA SER A 147 4.44 -8.76 11.99
C SER A 147 3.49 -7.71 12.56
N LEU A 148 3.96 -6.88 13.49
CA LEU A 148 3.14 -5.80 14.07
C LEU A 148 2.79 -4.73 13.02
N SER A 149 3.72 -4.38 12.13
CA SER A 149 3.46 -3.46 11.01
C SER A 149 2.44 -4.03 10.02
N ALA A 150 2.61 -5.29 9.63
CA ALA A 150 1.70 -5.98 8.72
C ALA A 150 0.30 -6.14 9.33
N LEU A 151 0.21 -6.50 10.61
CA LEU A 151 -1.07 -6.63 11.33
C LEU A 151 -1.77 -5.28 11.45
N ALA A 152 -1.04 -4.22 11.79
CA ALA A 152 -1.61 -2.87 11.85
C ALA A 152 -2.18 -2.44 10.49
N LEU A 153 -1.47 -2.71 9.38
CA LEU A 153 -1.97 -2.40 8.04
C LEU A 153 -3.14 -3.30 7.63
N ALA A 154 -3.11 -4.57 8.01
CA ALA A 154 -4.18 -5.52 7.69
C ALA A 154 -5.54 -5.07 8.23
N VAL A 155 -5.54 -4.47 9.44
CA VAL A 155 -6.75 -4.05 10.16
C VAL A 155 -7.02 -2.54 10.08
N LEU A 156 -6.21 -1.75 9.38
CA LEU A 156 -6.40 -0.30 9.27
C LEU A 156 -7.59 0.01 8.38
N PRO A 157 -8.62 0.76 8.85
CA PRO A 157 -9.88 0.91 8.11
C PRO A 157 -9.73 1.48 6.72
N ILE A 158 -8.88 2.49 6.53
CA ILE A 158 -8.66 3.06 5.19
C ILE A 158 -8.05 2.03 4.23
N ALA A 159 -7.10 1.20 4.67
CA ALA A 159 -6.47 0.18 3.85
C ALA A 159 -7.41 -1.00 3.52
N VAL A 160 -8.41 -1.23 4.37
CA VAL A 160 -9.50 -2.19 4.08
C VAL A 160 -10.49 -1.57 3.10
N LEU A 161 -10.90 -0.33 3.32
CA LEU A 161 -11.83 0.40 2.47
C LEU A 161 -11.36 0.46 1.00
N THR A 162 -10.13 0.92 0.78
CA THR A 162 -9.57 1.10 -0.56
C THR A 162 -9.36 -0.22 -1.29
N ALA A 163 -8.94 -1.26 -0.57
CA ALA A 163 -8.75 -2.59 -1.14
C ALA A 163 -10.05 -3.33 -1.48
N ARG A 164 -11.21 -2.81 -1.05
CA ARG A 164 -12.54 -3.34 -1.37
C ARG A 164 -13.26 -2.50 -2.41
N SER A 165 -12.60 -1.51 -2.95
CA SER A 165 -13.10 -0.64 -4.01
C SER A 165 -12.38 -0.92 -5.34
N ASP A 166 -12.77 -0.24 -6.37
CA ASP A 166 -12.18 -0.24 -7.72
C ASP A 166 -11.46 1.09 -8.03
N THR A 167 -10.89 1.73 -7.00
CA THR A 167 -10.43 3.13 -7.04
C THR A 167 -8.91 3.32 -7.13
N MET A 168 -8.13 2.33 -7.51
CA MET A 168 -6.68 2.36 -7.82
C MET A 168 -5.73 2.60 -6.62
N ASP A 169 -6.25 2.70 -5.39
CA ASP A 169 -5.44 3.11 -4.24
C ASP A 169 -4.52 2.00 -3.74
N SER A 170 -5.02 0.77 -3.70
CA SER A 170 -4.29 -0.35 -3.11
C SER A 170 -3.23 -0.92 -4.05
N VAL A 171 -3.44 -0.90 -5.36
CA VAL A 171 -2.40 -1.25 -6.35
C VAL A 171 -1.26 -0.22 -6.27
N MET A 172 -1.57 1.08 -6.18
CA MET A 172 -0.57 2.12 -5.91
C MET A 172 0.21 1.82 -4.63
N SER A 173 -0.48 1.51 -3.52
CA SER A 173 0.16 1.22 -2.23
C SER A 173 1.04 -0.03 -2.28
N ALA A 174 0.68 -1.06 -3.04
CA ALA A 174 1.52 -2.24 -3.25
C ALA A 174 2.83 -1.90 -3.95
N LEU A 175 2.78 -1.07 -4.98
CA LEU A 175 3.97 -0.58 -5.69
C LEU A 175 4.86 0.29 -4.78
N LEU A 176 4.25 1.14 -3.94
CA LEU A 176 5.00 1.96 -2.97
C LEU A 176 5.61 1.12 -1.84
N ALA A 177 4.92 0.07 -1.37
CA ALA A 177 5.48 -0.88 -0.40
C ALA A 177 6.64 -1.69 -1.01
N ALA A 178 6.54 -2.09 -2.28
CA ALA A 178 7.63 -2.70 -3.04
C ALA A 178 8.82 -1.74 -3.21
N ALA A 179 8.56 -0.45 -3.48
CA ALA A 179 9.58 0.58 -3.57
C ALA A 179 10.30 0.77 -2.22
N LEU A 180 9.58 0.78 -1.11
CA LEU A 180 10.16 0.81 0.23
C LEU A 180 11.02 -0.42 0.51
N TRP A 181 10.53 -1.61 0.17
CA TRP A 181 11.31 -2.84 0.30
C TRP A 181 12.61 -2.79 -0.52
N ALA A 182 12.54 -2.34 -1.78
CA ALA A 182 13.71 -2.17 -2.64
C ALA A 182 14.70 -1.14 -2.07
N ALA A 183 14.22 -0.03 -1.49
CA ALA A 183 15.04 0.97 -0.82
C ALA A 183 15.75 0.41 0.43
N VAL A 184 15.07 -0.42 1.23
CA VAL A 184 15.69 -1.15 2.36
C VAL A 184 16.78 -2.10 1.85
N VAL A 185 16.53 -2.84 0.77
CA VAL A 185 17.54 -3.73 0.14
C VAL A 185 18.73 -2.91 -0.37
N ALA A 186 18.49 -1.74 -0.97
CA ALA A 186 19.55 -0.84 -1.43
C ALA A 186 20.47 -0.39 -0.29
N LEU A 187 19.88 0.00 0.85
CA LEU A 187 20.64 0.40 2.05
C LEU A 187 21.54 -0.73 2.56
N GLN A 188 21.02 -1.96 2.60
CA GLN A 188 21.74 -3.11 3.16
C GLN A 188 22.80 -3.67 2.20
N ARG A 189 22.44 -3.88 0.94
CA ARG A 189 23.31 -4.54 -0.03
C ARG A 189 24.29 -3.61 -0.71
N ARG A 190 24.08 -2.27 -0.64
CA ARG A 190 24.87 -1.23 -1.31
C ARG A 190 25.09 -1.48 -2.82
N ARG A 191 24.20 -2.24 -3.46
CA ARG A 191 24.19 -2.46 -4.90
C ARG A 191 23.37 -1.36 -5.55
N GLY A 192 24.01 -0.51 -6.37
CA GLY A 192 23.43 0.73 -6.91
C GLY A 192 22.15 0.54 -7.70
N TRP A 193 21.93 -0.58 -8.38
CA TRP A 193 20.74 -0.82 -9.21
C TRP A 193 19.41 -0.93 -8.43
N TRP A 194 19.44 -1.24 -7.13
CA TRP A 194 18.22 -1.24 -6.31
C TRP A 194 17.60 0.15 -6.12
N VAL A 195 18.39 1.21 -6.29
CA VAL A 195 17.90 2.59 -6.17
C VAL A 195 17.02 2.95 -7.38
N PRO A 196 17.49 2.88 -8.64
CA PRO A 196 16.62 3.11 -9.79
C PRO A 196 15.49 2.09 -9.91
N ALA A 197 15.65 0.84 -9.43
CA ALA A 197 14.55 -0.12 -9.36
C ALA A 197 13.44 0.34 -8.40
N SER A 198 13.81 0.88 -7.23
CA SER A 198 12.84 1.49 -6.31
C SER A 198 12.14 2.70 -6.94
N ALA A 199 12.86 3.53 -7.69
CA ALA A 199 12.29 4.69 -8.39
C ALA A 199 11.35 4.28 -9.52
N ALA A 200 11.66 3.21 -10.26
CA ALA A 200 10.76 2.65 -11.27
C ALA A 200 9.42 2.19 -10.68
N LEU A 201 9.43 1.59 -9.48
CA LEU A 201 8.20 1.21 -8.77
C LEU A 201 7.38 2.43 -8.35
N VAL A 202 8.02 3.53 -7.90
CA VAL A 202 7.33 4.80 -7.65
C VAL A 202 6.74 5.37 -8.94
N ALA A 203 7.46 5.31 -10.04
CA ALA A 203 6.99 5.78 -11.34
C ALA A 203 5.82 4.95 -11.90
N LEU A 204 5.82 3.63 -11.67
CA LEU A 204 4.67 2.78 -11.98
C LEU A 204 3.47 3.15 -11.08
N ALA A 205 3.69 3.39 -9.79
CA ALA A 205 2.64 3.88 -8.89
C ALA A 205 2.08 5.24 -9.32
N PHE A 206 2.93 6.13 -9.87
CA PHE A 206 2.49 7.39 -10.48
C PHE A 206 1.54 7.14 -11.67
N ASN A 207 1.83 6.17 -12.52
CA ASN A 207 0.94 5.80 -13.62
C ASN A 207 -0.36 5.09 -13.16
N VAL A 208 -0.41 4.64 -11.92
CA VAL A 208 -1.65 4.17 -11.29
C VAL A 208 -2.46 5.34 -10.74
N LYS A 209 -1.85 6.23 -9.93
CA LYS A 209 -2.60 7.30 -9.24
C LYS A 209 -1.87 8.65 -9.15
N LEU A 210 -1.11 9.00 -10.17
CA LEU A 210 -0.47 10.32 -10.38
C LEU A 210 0.29 10.85 -9.15
N LEU A 211 0.10 12.12 -8.83
CA LEU A 211 0.84 12.86 -7.80
C LEU A 211 0.69 12.27 -6.38
N GLN A 212 -0.39 11.52 -6.11
CA GLN A 212 -0.56 10.83 -4.82
C GLN A 212 0.56 9.81 -4.58
N ALA A 213 1.06 9.14 -5.61
CA ALA A 213 2.19 8.22 -5.52
C ALA A 213 3.52 8.89 -5.16
N LEU A 214 3.62 10.22 -5.34
CA LEU A 214 4.83 10.98 -5.02
C LEU A 214 4.89 11.44 -3.55
N ILE A 215 3.85 11.23 -2.76
CA ILE A 215 3.84 11.61 -1.33
C ILE A 215 5.01 10.99 -0.55
N PRO A 216 5.39 9.70 -0.73
CA PRO A 216 6.56 9.13 -0.08
C PRO A 216 7.90 9.47 -0.75
N LEU A 217 7.91 10.18 -1.88
CA LEU A 217 9.13 10.46 -2.65
C LEU A 217 10.23 11.14 -1.83
N PRO A 218 9.97 12.19 -1.00
CA PRO A 218 11.00 12.78 -0.15
C PRO A 218 11.65 11.77 0.81
N ALA A 219 10.84 10.89 1.40
CA ALA A 219 11.29 9.83 2.30
C ALA A 219 12.18 8.80 1.58
N LEU A 220 11.73 8.32 0.41
CA LEU A 220 12.48 7.38 -0.40
C LEU A 220 13.77 7.99 -0.94
N ALA A 221 13.75 9.26 -1.36
CA ALA A 221 14.93 9.98 -1.82
C ALA A 221 16.02 10.05 -0.75
N LEU A 222 15.66 10.27 0.53
CA LEU A 222 16.60 10.18 1.64
C LEU A 222 17.23 8.80 1.78
N MET A 223 16.44 7.73 1.64
CA MET A 223 16.95 6.36 1.67
C MET A 223 17.86 6.08 0.47
N TRP A 224 17.51 6.53 -0.72
CA TRP A 224 18.32 6.40 -1.94
C TRP A 224 19.67 7.14 -1.79
N TRP A 225 19.62 8.37 -1.29
CA TRP A 225 20.82 9.13 -0.97
C TRP A 225 21.73 8.42 0.03
N ALA A 226 21.12 7.87 1.09
CA ALA A 226 21.87 7.11 2.08
C ALA A 226 22.44 5.80 1.55
N ALA A 227 21.76 5.11 0.62
CA ALA A 227 22.24 3.89 0.00
C ALA A 227 23.40 4.12 -0.97
N ALA A 228 23.49 5.32 -1.60
CA ALA A 228 24.49 5.64 -2.59
C ALA A 228 25.89 5.81 -1.97
N ARG A 229 26.91 5.28 -2.66
CA ARG A 229 28.33 5.53 -2.32
C ARG A 229 28.69 6.98 -2.64
N PRO A 230 29.42 7.71 -1.78
CA PRO A 230 29.72 9.13 -1.98
C PRO A 230 30.22 9.46 -3.39
N ALA A 231 31.20 8.72 -3.90
CA ALA A 231 31.79 8.93 -5.22
C ALA A 231 30.84 8.70 -6.41
N ARG A 232 29.69 8.05 -6.21
CA ARG A 232 28.72 7.73 -7.29
C ARG A 232 27.36 8.38 -7.07
N ARG A 233 27.21 9.24 -6.06
CA ARG A 233 25.90 9.81 -5.69
C ARG A 233 25.26 10.60 -6.83
N ALA A 234 26.02 11.48 -7.47
CA ALA A 234 25.50 12.31 -8.54
C ALA A 234 25.04 11.47 -9.75
N ALA A 235 25.89 10.53 -10.20
CA ALA A 235 25.55 9.65 -11.32
C ALA A 235 24.33 8.76 -11.00
N LEU A 236 24.26 8.23 -9.78
CA LEU A 236 23.12 7.40 -9.35
C LEU A 236 21.86 8.25 -9.20
N ALA A 237 21.94 9.47 -8.67
CA ALA A 237 20.81 10.38 -8.57
C ALA A 237 20.27 10.74 -9.97
N LEU A 238 21.16 11.05 -10.91
CA LEU A 238 20.77 11.34 -12.30
C LEU A 238 20.10 10.13 -12.97
N ALA A 239 20.69 8.93 -12.85
CA ALA A 239 20.11 7.70 -13.39
C ALA A 239 18.75 7.41 -12.75
N THR A 240 18.61 7.63 -11.45
CA THR A 240 17.36 7.43 -10.71
C THR A 240 16.27 8.41 -11.16
N ALA A 241 16.63 9.69 -11.33
CA ALA A 241 15.73 10.72 -11.85
C ALA A 241 15.31 10.40 -13.30
N ALA A 242 16.26 9.98 -14.15
CA ALA A 242 15.98 9.60 -15.53
C ALA A 242 14.99 8.41 -15.60
N VAL A 243 15.20 7.37 -14.79
CA VAL A 243 14.28 6.22 -14.70
C VAL A 243 12.91 6.66 -14.20
N LEU A 244 12.87 7.47 -13.13
CA LEU A 244 11.61 7.98 -12.57
C LEU A 244 10.81 8.73 -13.63
N LEU A 245 11.44 9.70 -14.31
CA LEU A 245 10.79 10.52 -15.34
C LEU A 245 10.40 9.70 -16.56
N ALA A 246 11.29 8.85 -17.07
CA ALA A 246 11.03 8.04 -18.26
C ALA A 246 9.82 7.11 -18.06
N VAL A 247 9.77 6.39 -16.92
CA VAL A 247 8.66 5.47 -16.63
C VAL A 247 7.37 6.24 -16.29
N ALA A 248 7.46 7.33 -15.50
CA ALA A 248 6.29 8.11 -15.11
C ALA A 248 5.61 8.77 -16.31
N MET A 249 6.40 9.23 -17.31
CA MET A 249 5.88 9.94 -18.47
C MET A 249 5.62 9.04 -19.69
N ALA A 250 6.01 7.76 -19.64
CA ALA A 250 5.96 6.87 -20.80
C ALA A 250 4.57 6.79 -21.46
N TRP A 251 3.53 6.54 -20.65
CA TRP A 251 2.17 6.47 -21.18
C TRP A 251 1.68 7.84 -21.70
N ALA A 252 1.85 8.90 -20.92
CA ALA A 252 1.41 10.23 -21.30
C ALA A 252 2.10 10.71 -22.59
N PHE A 253 3.38 10.43 -22.73
CA PHE A 253 4.13 10.72 -23.95
C PHE A 253 3.60 9.92 -25.14
N ALA A 254 3.47 8.59 -25.02
CA ALA A 254 2.94 7.73 -26.07
C ALA A 254 1.52 8.15 -26.49
N ALA A 255 0.64 8.43 -25.53
CA ALA A 255 -0.72 8.87 -25.79
C ALA A 255 -0.77 10.27 -26.43
N SER A 256 0.17 11.17 -26.12
CA SER A 256 0.24 12.52 -26.69
C SER A 256 0.71 12.55 -28.15
N LEU A 257 1.33 11.47 -28.66
CA LEU A 257 1.70 11.34 -30.06
C LEU A 257 0.49 11.20 -30.99
N THR A 258 -0.66 10.80 -30.45
CA THR A 258 -1.92 10.69 -31.20
C THR A 258 -2.64 12.05 -31.18
N PRO A 259 -3.02 12.59 -32.34
CA PRO A 259 -3.76 13.85 -32.44
C PRO A 259 -5.08 13.81 -31.64
N LEU A 260 -5.54 14.95 -31.13
CA LEU A 260 -6.78 15.04 -30.38
C LEU A 260 -8.00 14.55 -31.12
N SER A 261 -8.03 14.72 -32.45
CA SER A 261 -9.10 14.22 -33.33
C SER A 261 -9.17 12.68 -33.42
N ALA A 262 -8.13 11.98 -33.05
CA ALA A 262 -7.99 10.52 -33.12
C ALA A 262 -7.86 9.84 -31.76
N ARG A 263 -8.10 10.56 -30.67
CA ARG A 263 -8.09 9.99 -29.29
C ARG A 263 -9.19 10.59 -28.43
N PRO A 264 -9.62 9.92 -27.36
CA PRO A 264 -10.61 10.45 -26.43
C PRO A 264 -10.14 11.77 -25.79
N PHE A 265 -11.07 12.66 -25.53
CA PHE A 265 -10.80 13.92 -24.80
C PHE A 265 -10.61 13.62 -23.31
N PRO A 266 -9.45 13.96 -22.69
CA PRO A 266 -9.19 13.66 -21.29
C PRO A 266 -10.00 14.56 -20.37
N MET A 267 -10.75 13.96 -19.44
CA MET A 267 -11.49 14.70 -18.40
C MET A 267 -10.54 15.56 -17.58
N GLY A 268 -11.06 16.71 -17.10
CA GLY A 268 -10.25 17.69 -16.36
C GLY A 268 -9.31 18.54 -17.24
N SER A 269 -9.39 18.42 -18.57
CA SER A 269 -8.65 19.26 -19.48
C SER A 269 -9.60 20.14 -20.30
N HIS A 270 -9.38 21.45 -20.32
CA HIS A 270 -10.13 22.37 -21.18
C HIS A 270 -9.58 22.44 -22.63
N THR A 271 -8.40 21.86 -22.85
CA THR A 271 -7.68 21.96 -24.14
C THR A 271 -7.44 20.59 -24.80
N GLY A 272 -7.90 19.51 -24.19
CA GLY A 272 -7.58 18.15 -24.63
C GLY A 272 -6.15 17.70 -24.27
N SER A 273 -5.38 18.48 -23.53
CA SER A 273 -4.03 18.11 -23.10
C SER A 273 -4.06 17.07 -21.98
N ILE A 274 -3.40 15.93 -22.19
CA ILE A 274 -3.20 14.88 -21.18
C ILE A 274 -2.42 15.43 -19.98
N TYR A 275 -1.35 16.21 -20.24
CA TYR A 275 -0.53 16.80 -19.19
C TYR A 275 -1.31 17.78 -18.31
N ARG A 276 -2.26 18.53 -18.90
CA ARG A 276 -3.13 19.41 -18.12
C ARG A 276 -4.03 18.60 -17.17
N ALA A 277 -4.64 17.52 -17.65
CA ALA A 277 -5.44 16.63 -16.81
C ALA A 277 -4.60 16.03 -15.68
N MET A 278 -3.36 15.61 -15.97
CA MET A 278 -2.48 14.98 -14.98
C MET A 278 -1.96 15.96 -13.92
N PHE A 279 -1.45 17.13 -14.31
CA PHE A 279 -0.72 18.01 -13.41
C PHE A 279 -1.51 19.23 -12.93
N VAL A 280 -2.42 19.75 -13.75
CA VAL A 280 -3.24 20.90 -13.34
C VAL A 280 -4.48 20.39 -12.62
N TYR A 281 -5.34 19.65 -13.29
CA TYR A 281 -6.59 19.16 -12.70
C TYR A 281 -6.36 18.23 -11.49
N ASN A 282 -5.56 17.16 -11.66
CA ASN A 282 -5.25 16.22 -10.57
C ASN A 282 -4.15 16.71 -9.61
N GLY A 283 -3.52 17.82 -9.89
CA GLY A 283 -2.46 18.41 -9.08
C GLY A 283 -2.88 19.74 -8.46
N VAL A 284 -2.61 20.83 -9.18
CA VAL A 284 -2.77 22.19 -8.67
C VAL A 284 -4.19 22.46 -8.20
N GLU A 285 -5.20 22.11 -8.99
CA GLU A 285 -6.60 22.39 -8.66
C GLU A 285 -7.08 21.59 -7.44
N ARG A 286 -6.62 20.34 -7.25
CA ARG A 286 -6.92 19.57 -6.03
C ARG A 286 -6.20 20.11 -4.80
N LEU A 287 -5.00 20.63 -4.95
CA LEU A 287 -4.26 21.26 -3.86
C LEU A 287 -4.91 22.57 -3.42
N THR A 288 -5.31 23.39 -4.37
CA THR A 288 -5.91 24.71 -4.11
C THR A 288 -7.41 24.66 -3.79
N GLY A 289 -8.09 23.56 -4.14
CA GLY A 289 -9.54 23.43 -4.02
C GLY A 289 -10.30 24.13 -5.16
N ALA A 290 -9.64 24.52 -6.25
CA ALA A 290 -10.24 25.24 -7.37
C ALA A 290 -11.11 24.37 -8.30
N THR A 291 -11.22 23.06 -8.04
CA THR A 291 -12.09 22.13 -8.79
C THR A 291 -13.55 22.35 -8.43
N HIS A 292 -14.20 23.31 -9.07
CA HIS A 292 -15.63 23.59 -8.90
C HIS A 292 -16.53 22.41 -9.34
N GLU A 293 -16.07 21.58 -10.25
CA GLU A 293 -16.83 20.45 -10.79
C GLU A 293 -17.03 19.29 -9.80
N LEU A 294 -16.26 19.23 -8.72
CA LEU A 294 -16.35 18.18 -7.70
C LEU A 294 -17.07 18.61 -6.42
N ALA A 295 -17.60 19.84 -6.39
CA ALA A 295 -18.36 20.39 -5.25
C ALA A 295 -19.60 19.59 -4.84
N PRO A 296 -20.29 18.82 -5.72
CA PRO A 296 -21.49 18.08 -5.33
C PRO A 296 -21.25 16.95 -4.34
N TYR A 297 -20.01 16.47 -4.19
CA TYR A 297 -19.72 15.29 -3.36
C TYR A 297 -19.51 15.54 -1.88
N GLY A 298 -19.79 16.75 -1.36
CA GLY A 298 -19.97 17.01 0.07
C GLY A 298 -18.79 16.70 1.01
N PHE A 299 -17.61 16.35 0.50
CA PHE A 299 -16.45 16.00 1.31
C PHE A 299 -15.61 17.22 1.74
N ALA A 300 -16.22 18.36 1.89
CA ALA A 300 -15.57 19.60 2.31
C ALA A 300 -15.34 19.63 3.83
N SER A 301 -14.49 18.75 4.33
CA SER A 301 -13.92 18.96 5.65
C SER A 301 -12.94 20.13 5.58
N PRO A 302 -13.07 21.16 6.44
CA PRO A 302 -12.22 22.35 6.38
C PRO A 302 -10.74 21.97 6.56
N ALA A 303 -9.87 22.64 5.81
CA ALA A 303 -8.42 22.49 5.95
C ALA A 303 -7.99 22.95 7.35
N GLY A 304 -7.06 22.22 7.96
CA GLY A 304 -6.53 22.57 9.29
C GLY A 304 -5.78 21.42 9.95
N PRO A 305 -5.02 21.71 11.00
CA PRO A 305 -4.15 20.72 11.64
C PRO A 305 -4.90 19.53 12.28
N LEU A 306 -6.16 19.71 12.67
CA LEU A 306 -6.94 18.64 13.27
C LEU A 306 -7.84 17.89 12.27
N ARG A 307 -7.74 18.19 10.97
CA ARG A 307 -8.61 17.62 9.94
C ARG A 307 -8.62 16.09 9.97
N LEU A 308 -7.46 15.46 10.08
CA LEU A 308 -7.36 14.00 10.10
C LEU A 308 -7.87 13.36 11.40
N LEU A 309 -8.13 14.16 12.43
CA LEU A 309 -8.69 13.73 13.71
C LEU A 309 -10.17 14.06 13.82
N GLY A 310 -10.76 14.65 12.78
CA GLY A 310 -12.16 15.04 12.73
C GLY A 310 -13.10 13.84 12.76
N SER A 311 -14.19 13.96 13.55
CA SER A 311 -15.25 12.96 13.67
C SER A 311 -16.45 13.23 12.75
N ALA A 312 -16.53 14.42 12.13
CA ALA A 312 -17.53 14.73 11.11
C ALA A 312 -17.32 13.87 9.85
N GLN A 313 -18.38 13.70 9.05
CA GLN A 313 -18.25 13.02 7.75
C GLN A 313 -17.16 13.72 6.92
N PRO A 314 -16.22 12.97 6.33
CA PRO A 314 -16.14 11.51 6.13
C PRO A 314 -15.42 10.70 7.24
N HIS A 315 -15.50 11.05 8.50
CA HIS A 315 -14.96 10.31 9.65
C HIS A 315 -13.46 9.97 9.57
N TYR A 316 -12.62 10.92 9.20
CA TYR A 316 -11.17 10.71 9.05
C TYR A 316 -10.51 10.12 10.30
N ALA A 317 -11.00 10.49 11.51
CA ALA A 317 -10.52 9.93 12.75
C ALA A 317 -10.64 8.39 12.79
N LYS A 318 -11.78 7.83 12.37
CA LYS A 318 -12.00 6.37 12.32
C LYS A 318 -11.16 5.71 11.21
N LEU A 319 -11.02 6.36 10.06
CA LEU A 319 -10.32 5.80 8.91
C LEU A 319 -8.81 5.69 9.13
N ILE A 320 -8.18 6.74 9.68
CA ILE A 320 -6.73 6.82 9.83
C ILE A 320 -6.27 7.53 11.11
N GLY A 321 -7.02 8.51 11.62
CA GLY A 321 -6.56 9.42 12.65
C GLY A 321 -6.18 8.73 13.95
N LEU A 322 -6.97 7.79 14.44
CA LEU A 322 -6.66 7.01 15.65
C LEU A 322 -5.41 6.15 15.47
N GLY A 323 -5.24 5.54 14.30
CA GLY A 323 -4.03 4.78 13.95
C GLY A 323 -2.79 5.67 13.89
N LEU A 324 -2.93 6.86 13.31
CA LEU A 324 -1.86 7.87 13.24
C LEU A 324 -1.45 8.35 14.64
N LEU A 325 -2.41 8.69 15.49
CA LEU A 325 -2.15 9.10 16.88
C LEU A 325 -1.42 8.00 17.65
N ALA A 326 -1.90 6.75 17.57
CA ALA A 326 -1.27 5.62 18.22
C ALA A 326 0.18 5.41 17.72
N ALA A 327 0.41 5.45 16.41
CA ALA A 327 1.73 5.29 15.83
C ALA A 327 2.69 6.39 16.27
N VAL A 328 2.26 7.66 16.23
CA VAL A 328 3.07 8.81 16.63
C VAL A 328 3.35 8.79 18.13
N ALA A 329 2.36 8.54 18.98
CA ALA A 329 2.54 8.47 20.43
C ALA A 329 3.54 7.36 20.83
N LEU A 330 3.40 6.15 20.24
CA LEU A 330 4.35 5.06 20.49
C LEU A 330 5.75 5.39 19.97
N ALA A 331 5.87 6.05 18.82
CA ALA A 331 7.17 6.47 18.28
C ALA A 331 7.85 7.52 19.17
N ILE A 332 7.11 8.53 19.63
CA ILE A 332 7.62 9.54 20.57
C ILE A 332 8.11 8.86 21.86
N LEU A 333 7.31 7.97 22.43
CA LEU A 333 7.70 7.21 23.64
C LEU A 333 8.95 6.37 23.38
N ALA A 334 9.01 5.66 22.26
CA ALA A 334 10.17 4.85 21.90
C ALA A 334 11.45 5.70 21.75
N VAL A 335 11.36 6.83 21.05
CA VAL A 335 12.50 7.77 20.89
C VAL A 335 12.91 8.39 22.22
N ALA A 336 11.97 8.85 23.04
CA ALA A 336 12.26 9.43 24.35
C ALA A 336 13.00 8.42 25.26
N LEU A 337 12.55 7.18 25.28
CA LEU A 337 13.19 6.12 26.07
C LEU A 337 14.56 5.73 25.49
N TRP A 338 14.72 5.71 24.17
CA TRP A 338 16.00 5.48 23.51
C TRP A 338 17.02 6.58 23.85
N LEU A 339 16.62 7.86 23.78
CA LEU A 339 17.45 9.00 24.16
C LEU A 339 17.86 8.94 25.63
N ARG A 340 16.93 8.61 26.53
CA ARG A 340 17.19 8.44 27.96
C ARG A 340 18.21 7.32 28.23
N ASP A 341 18.07 6.18 27.57
CA ASP A 341 18.98 5.05 27.70
C ASP A 341 20.39 5.42 27.20
N ARG A 342 20.47 6.12 26.07
CA ARG A 342 21.74 6.62 25.49
C ARG A 342 22.45 7.60 26.45
N LYS A 343 21.72 8.55 27.05
CA LYS A 343 22.29 9.49 28.06
C LYS A 343 22.81 8.80 29.30
N ARG A 344 22.28 7.64 29.66
CA ARG A 344 22.71 6.83 30.81
C ARG A 344 23.85 5.86 30.48
N GLY A 345 24.43 5.94 29.29
CA GLY A 345 25.49 5.02 28.86
C GLY A 345 24.99 3.57 28.65
N LEU A 346 23.70 3.33 28.76
CA LEU A 346 23.13 2.02 28.48
C LEU A 346 23.19 1.80 26.97
N ARG A 347 23.80 0.69 26.55
CA ARG A 347 23.74 0.34 25.11
C ARG A 347 22.27 0.29 24.70
N PRO A 348 21.85 1.10 23.71
CA PRO A 348 20.53 0.93 23.11
C PRO A 348 20.41 -0.54 22.74
N LEU A 349 19.20 -1.11 22.91
CA LEU A 349 18.94 -2.46 22.44
C LEU A 349 19.42 -2.56 20.99
N ALA A 350 20.57 -3.20 20.80
CA ALA A 350 21.01 -3.53 19.47
C ALA A 350 19.86 -4.33 18.82
N PRO A 351 19.48 -4.01 17.59
CA PRO A 351 18.54 -4.86 16.88
C PRO A 351 19.06 -6.29 16.97
N ALA A 352 18.21 -7.23 17.40
CA ALA A 352 18.61 -8.59 17.71
C ALA A 352 19.55 -9.12 16.63
N SER A 353 20.73 -9.57 17.05
CA SER A 353 21.81 -10.20 16.28
C SER A 353 21.93 -9.85 14.78
N GLY A 354 22.88 -9.01 14.41
CA GLY A 354 23.36 -8.86 13.04
C GLY A 354 22.63 -7.82 12.17
N ARG A 355 21.70 -7.00 12.71
CA ARG A 355 20.99 -5.98 11.94
C ARG A 355 21.79 -4.69 11.84
N ASP A 356 21.79 -4.11 10.63
CA ASP A 356 22.47 -2.85 10.35
C ASP A 356 21.70 -1.68 11.00
N GLU A 357 22.24 -1.12 12.11
CA GLU A 357 21.70 0.06 12.80
C GLU A 357 21.49 1.24 11.87
N ARG A 358 22.34 1.37 10.86
CA ARG A 358 22.22 2.41 9.83
C ARG A 358 20.93 2.26 9.03
N THR A 359 20.57 1.04 8.62
CA THR A 359 19.31 0.78 7.90
C THR A 359 18.10 1.14 8.75
N VAL A 360 18.08 0.73 10.03
CA VAL A 360 16.97 1.07 10.96
C VAL A 360 16.84 2.57 11.13
N ARG A 361 17.96 3.29 11.32
CA ARG A 361 17.96 4.75 11.48
C ARG A 361 17.41 5.47 10.24
N TRP A 362 17.90 5.13 9.04
CA TRP A 362 17.43 5.77 7.82
C TRP A 362 15.98 5.43 7.50
N LEU A 363 15.54 4.21 7.78
CA LEU A 363 14.13 3.82 7.67
C LEU A 363 13.24 4.63 8.64
N ALA A 364 13.65 4.80 9.89
CA ALA A 364 12.89 5.58 10.86
C ALA A 364 12.78 7.06 10.45
N ILE A 365 13.89 7.66 9.95
CA ILE A 365 13.88 9.02 9.42
C ILE A 365 12.95 9.11 8.20
N ALA A 366 13.04 8.17 7.28
CA ALA A 366 12.19 8.15 6.09
C ALA A 366 10.71 8.04 6.45
N LEU A 367 10.34 7.17 7.39
CA LEU A 367 8.96 7.05 7.85
C LEU A 367 8.46 8.34 8.51
N ALA A 368 9.29 9.01 9.32
CA ALA A 368 8.94 10.29 9.91
C ALA A 368 8.71 11.37 8.83
N VAL A 369 9.56 11.42 7.79
CA VAL A 369 9.39 12.33 6.66
C VAL A 369 8.14 11.98 5.85
N TRP A 370 7.86 10.70 5.61
CA TRP A 370 6.64 10.28 4.91
C TRP A 370 5.39 10.69 5.67
N LEU A 371 5.35 10.41 7.00
CA LEU A 371 4.24 10.84 7.86
C LEU A 371 4.06 12.35 7.86
N ALA A 372 5.14 13.12 7.99
CA ALA A 372 5.10 14.58 8.01
C ALA A 372 4.60 15.14 6.66
N THR A 373 5.14 14.67 5.54
CA THR A 373 4.73 15.10 4.19
C THR A 373 3.25 14.81 3.95
N ALA A 374 2.79 13.59 4.24
CA ALA A 374 1.41 13.19 4.05
C ALA A 374 0.46 13.96 5.01
N TYR A 375 0.85 14.10 6.28
CA TYR A 375 0.06 14.84 7.26
C TYR A 375 -0.13 16.31 6.87
N LEU A 376 0.95 17.01 6.50
CA LEU A 376 0.88 18.39 6.06
C LEU A 376 0.03 18.53 4.80
N LEU A 377 0.25 17.66 3.79
CA LEU A 377 -0.52 17.69 2.57
C LEU A 377 -2.02 17.49 2.84
N PHE A 378 -2.40 16.42 3.53
CA PHE A 378 -3.80 16.06 3.75
C PHE A 378 -4.51 17.00 4.74
N SER A 379 -3.78 17.63 5.67
CA SER A 379 -4.35 18.62 6.57
C SER A 379 -4.69 19.93 5.85
N PHE A 380 -3.92 20.33 4.84
CA PHE A 380 -4.03 21.67 4.26
C PHE A 380 -4.46 21.72 2.78
N MET A 381 -4.48 20.59 2.05
CA MET A 381 -4.99 20.59 0.68
C MET A 381 -6.46 20.99 0.60
N GLY A 382 -6.86 21.67 -0.46
CA GLY A 382 -8.21 22.18 -0.63
C GLY A 382 -9.25 21.06 -0.78
N HIS A 383 -8.96 20.04 -1.62
CA HIS A 383 -9.86 18.93 -1.88
C HIS A 383 -9.29 17.60 -1.40
N LEU A 384 -9.74 17.10 -0.24
CA LEU A 384 -9.36 15.82 0.34
C LEU A 384 -10.49 14.81 0.22
N GLN A 385 -10.28 13.75 -0.58
CA GLN A 385 -11.15 12.57 -0.57
C GLN A 385 -10.63 11.53 0.44
N PRO A 386 -11.55 10.78 1.12
CA PRO A 386 -11.14 9.77 2.12
C PRO A 386 -10.11 8.78 1.60
N ARG A 387 -10.29 8.28 0.38
CA ARG A 387 -9.39 7.31 -0.25
C ARG A 387 -7.94 7.79 -0.42
N TYR A 388 -7.69 9.12 -0.46
CA TYR A 388 -6.31 9.64 -0.57
C TYR A 388 -5.46 9.28 0.66
N LEU A 389 -6.10 9.04 1.81
CA LEU A 389 -5.42 8.65 3.04
C LEU A 389 -4.72 7.28 2.94
N GLU A 390 -5.02 6.48 1.90
CA GLU A 390 -4.28 5.24 1.67
C GLU A 390 -2.79 5.49 1.47
N ALA A 391 -2.39 6.61 0.89
CA ALA A 391 -0.98 6.93 0.66
C ALA A 391 -0.15 7.12 1.94
N ILE A 392 -0.77 7.35 3.11
CA ILE A 392 -0.07 7.42 4.41
C ILE A 392 -0.13 6.10 5.18
N SER A 393 -1.06 5.18 4.83
CA SER A 393 -1.34 3.97 5.61
C SER A 393 -0.12 3.06 5.82
N PRO A 394 0.78 2.82 4.83
CA PRO A 394 1.96 2.00 5.06
C PRO A 394 2.94 2.64 6.07
N ALA A 395 3.08 3.98 6.06
CA ALA A 395 3.95 4.68 7.00
C ALA A 395 3.41 4.65 8.43
N VAL A 396 2.09 4.82 8.61
CA VAL A 396 1.42 4.69 9.92
C VAL A 396 1.64 3.29 10.49
N ALA A 397 1.36 2.26 9.70
CA ALA A 397 1.48 0.87 10.13
C ALA A 397 2.93 0.46 10.41
N ALA A 398 3.90 0.90 9.58
CA ALA A 398 5.33 0.66 9.80
C ALA A 398 5.81 1.31 11.09
N THR A 399 5.45 2.58 11.32
CA THR A 399 5.84 3.33 12.52
C THR A 399 5.26 2.69 13.78
N PHE A 400 3.98 2.31 13.75
CA PHE A 400 3.32 1.58 14.84
C PHE A 400 4.06 0.28 15.17
N GLY A 401 4.33 -0.56 14.18
CA GLY A 401 4.97 -1.86 14.38
C GLY A 401 6.41 -1.76 14.85
N MET A 402 7.19 -0.83 14.31
CA MET A 402 8.58 -0.61 14.73
C MET A 402 8.65 -0.10 16.18
N ALA A 403 7.82 0.89 16.53
CA ALA A 403 7.78 1.45 17.86
C ALA A 403 7.31 0.41 18.90
N SER A 404 6.23 -0.31 18.63
CA SER A 404 5.71 -1.38 19.49
C SER A 404 6.74 -2.48 19.71
N ALA A 405 7.43 -2.94 18.66
CA ALA A 405 8.46 -3.97 18.77
C ALA A 405 9.65 -3.50 19.63
N TYR A 406 10.09 -2.24 19.47
CA TYR A 406 11.14 -1.66 20.30
C TYR A 406 10.72 -1.61 21.77
N LEU A 407 9.51 -1.12 22.08
CA LEU A 407 8.99 -1.00 23.44
C LEU A 407 8.84 -2.38 24.12
N LEU A 408 8.33 -3.38 23.41
CA LEU A 408 8.22 -4.76 23.88
C LEU A 408 9.59 -5.37 24.19
N ALA A 409 10.55 -5.24 23.27
CA ALA A 409 11.91 -5.72 23.47
C ALA A 409 12.56 -5.05 24.69
N ARG A 410 12.37 -3.73 24.83
CA ARG A 410 12.89 -2.96 25.97
C ARG A 410 12.27 -3.37 27.30
N ALA A 411 10.96 -3.65 27.31
CA ALA A 411 10.27 -4.14 28.51
C ALA A 411 10.81 -5.49 28.96
N GLY A 412 11.18 -6.37 28.03
CA GLY A 412 11.74 -7.69 28.31
C GLY A 412 13.14 -7.66 28.93
N THR A 413 13.91 -6.57 28.74
CA THR A 413 15.28 -6.44 29.30
C THR A 413 15.34 -5.74 30.66
N ARG A 414 14.22 -5.28 31.21
CA ARG A 414 14.15 -4.52 32.48
C ARG A 414 13.69 -5.38 33.64
N ALA A 415 13.92 -4.88 34.88
CA ALA A 415 13.38 -5.51 36.09
C ALA A 415 11.86 -5.71 35.97
N SER A 416 11.37 -6.85 36.42
CA SER A 416 9.95 -7.27 36.34
C SER A 416 9.40 -7.46 34.91
N PRO A 417 10.10 -8.18 34.00
CA PRO A 417 9.61 -8.40 32.61
C PRO A 417 8.30 -9.20 32.59
N ARG A 418 8.06 -10.07 33.58
CA ARG A 418 6.86 -10.91 33.70
C ARG A 418 5.55 -10.11 33.78
N VAL A 419 5.59 -8.87 34.29
CA VAL A 419 4.42 -7.99 34.39
C VAL A 419 4.39 -6.97 33.22
N ARG A 420 5.52 -6.37 32.90
CA ARG A 420 5.59 -5.28 31.93
C ARG A 420 5.38 -5.73 30.47
N VAL A 421 5.89 -6.91 30.12
CA VAL A 421 5.71 -7.42 28.75
C VAL A 421 4.25 -7.76 28.47
N PRO A 422 3.53 -8.51 29.32
CA PRO A 422 2.10 -8.77 29.09
C PRO A 422 1.26 -7.49 29.09
N ALA A 423 1.51 -6.55 30.01
CA ALA A 423 0.76 -5.29 30.06
C ALA A 423 0.95 -4.46 28.78
N LEU A 424 2.18 -4.35 28.28
CA LEU A 424 2.44 -3.64 27.02
C LEU A 424 1.88 -4.40 25.82
N ALA A 425 1.96 -5.72 25.79
CA ALA A 425 1.37 -6.54 24.73
C ALA A 425 -0.15 -6.38 24.70
N ALA A 426 -0.82 -6.35 25.87
CA ALA A 426 -2.25 -6.08 25.97
C ALA A 426 -2.60 -4.67 25.47
N ALA A 427 -1.80 -3.64 25.82
CA ALA A 427 -2.01 -2.29 25.31
C ALA A 427 -1.87 -2.22 23.78
N VAL A 428 -0.85 -2.86 23.20
CA VAL A 428 -0.68 -2.95 21.73
C VAL A 428 -1.83 -3.70 21.10
N ALA A 429 -2.29 -4.81 21.70
CA ALA A 429 -3.44 -5.56 21.20
C ALA A 429 -4.74 -4.72 21.23
N LEU A 430 -4.96 -3.94 22.30
CA LEU A 430 -6.11 -3.04 22.40
C LEU A 430 -6.06 -1.93 21.31
N LEU A 431 -4.87 -1.34 21.08
CA LEU A 431 -4.68 -0.34 20.02
C LEU A 431 -4.92 -0.91 18.60
N LEU A 432 -4.74 -2.22 18.40
CA LEU A 432 -5.07 -2.91 17.14
C LEU A 432 -6.54 -3.34 17.07
N ALA A 433 -7.16 -3.63 18.21
CA ALA A 433 -8.57 -4.07 18.26
C ALA A 433 -9.54 -2.94 17.83
N VAL A 434 -9.22 -1.68 18.16
CA VAL A 434 -10.04 -0.52 17.77
C VAL A 434 -10.16 -0.39 16.24
N PRO A 435 -9.05 -0.30 15.47
CA PRO A 435 -9.15 -0.25 14.00
C PRO A 435 -9.70 -1.55 13.41
N ALA A 436 -9.45 -2.72 14.00
CA ALA A 436 -10.02 -3.98 13.53
C ALA A 436 -11.56 -3.97 13.63
N LYS A 437 -12.10 -3.51 14.76
CA LYS A 437 -13.56 -3.34 14.93
C LYS A 437 -14.12 -2.35 13.91
N ALA A 438 -13.48 -1.19 13.74
CA ALA A 438 -13.90 -0.17 12.78
C ALA A 438 -13.87 -0.70 11.32
N SER A 439 -12.92 -1.58 10.98
CA SER A 439 -12.87 -2.24 9.68
C SER A 439 -14.00 -3.23 9.47
N ILE A 440 -14.38 -4.00 10.49
CA ILE A 440 -15.52 -4.93 10.43
C ILE A 440 -16.82 -4.13 10.26
N GLU A 441 -17.05 -3.11 11.07
CA GLU A 441 -18.22 -2.22 10.95
C GLU A 441 -18.33 -1.59 9.54
N LEU A 442 -17.19 -1.21 8.96
CA LEU A 442 -17.15 -0.64 7.62
C LEU A 442 -17.51 -1.69 6.55
N ILE A 443 -17.04 -2.92 6.68
CA ILE A 443 -17.38 -4.02 5.77
C ILE A 443 -18.89 -4.32 5.87
N GLU A 444 -19.43 -4.41 7.08
CA GLU A 444 -20.85 -4.66 7.31
C GLU A 444 -21.71 -3.56 6.70
N ALA A 445 -21.38 -2.28 6.92
CA ALA A 445 -22.08 -1.15 6.32
C ALA A 445 -22.08 -1.22 4.79
N ARG A 446 -20.91 -1.43 4.18
CA ARG A 446 -20.79 -1.49 2.72
C ARG A 446 -21.50 -2.66 2.07
N THR A 447 -21.59 -3.78 2.76
CA THR A 447 -22.26 -4.99 2.24
C THR A 447 -23.76 -4.98 2.49
N SER A 448 -24.25 -4.25 3.51
CA SER A 448 -25.68 -4.09 3.79
C SER A 448 -26.35 -3.06 2.87
N ASP A 449 -25.64 -1.98 2.54
CA ASP A 449 -26.16 -0.90 1.70
C ASP A 449 -26.17 -1.25 0.19
N ALA A 450 -25.53 -2.35 -0.19
CA ALA A 450 -25.44 -2.82 -1.58
C ALA A 450 -26.75 -3.42 -2.11
N ASN A 451 -27.90 -2.97 -1.63
CA ASN A 451 -29.17 -3.34 -2.22
C ASN A 451 -29.44 -2.41 -3.42
N PRO A 452 -29.29 -2.89 -4.68
CA PRO A 452 -29.40 -2.06 -5.89
C PRO A 452 -30.84 -1.68 -6.25
N THR A 453 -31.76 -1.68 -5.30
CA THR A 453 -33.14 -1.22 -5.50
C THR A 453 -33.27 0.31 -5.56
N GLY A 454 -32.14 1.02 -5.80
CA GLY A 454 -32.16 2.43 -6.09
C GLY A 454 -32.82 2.72 -7.46
N SER A 455 -33.37 3.92 -7.58
CA SER A 455 -34.04 4.46 -8.78
C SER A 455 -33.32 4.20 -10.12
N GLY A 456 -31.99 4.02 -10.11
CA GLY A 456 -31.19 3.71 -11.29
C GLY A 456 -31.55 2.41 -11.99
N SER A 457 -31.94 1.35 -11.26
CA SER A 457 -32.32 0.06 -11.89
C SER A 457 -33.68 0.15 -12.60
N GLN A 458 -34.60 0.97 -12.08
CA GLN A 458 -35.91 1.21 -12.70
C GLN A 458 -35.77 2.10 -13.96
N TYR A 459 -34.95 3.15 -13.89
CA TYR A 459 -34.63 3.99 -15.04
C TYR A 459 -33.91 3.19 -16.12
N GLY A 460 -32.93 2.37 -15.75
CA GLY A 460 -32.23 1.51 -16.71
C GLY A 460 -33.13 0.47 -17.36
N ALA A 461 -34.10 -0.11 -16.63
CA ALA A 461 -35.11 -1.01 -17.20
C ALA A 461 -36.05 -0.27 -18.18
N TYR A 462 -36.50 0.92 -17.78
CA TYR A 462 -37.34 1.78 -18.63
C TYR A 462 -36.61 2.16 -19.95
N LEU A 463 -35.37 2.63 -19.85
CA LEU A 463 -34.58 3.03 -21.02
C LEU A 463 -34.30 1.85 -21.96
N ARG A 464 -33.97 0.68 -21.42
CA ARG A 464 -33.80 -0.54 -22.26
C ARG A 464 -35.08 -0.95 -22.97
N ALA A 465 -36.24 -0.79 -22.32
CA ALA A 465 -37.53 -1.11 -22.93
C ALA A 465 -37.93 -0.14 -24.02
N HIS A 466 -37.41 1.10 -24.02
CA HIS A 466 -37.78 2.17 -24.98
C HIS A 466 -36.60 2.60 -25.87
N ARG A 467 -35.58 1.74 -25.99
CA ARG A 467 -34.37 2.07 -26.73
C ARG A 467 -34.56 2.21 -28.24
N ASP A 468 -35.54 1.51 -28.81
CA ASP A 468 -35.75 1.37 -30.26
C ASP A 468 -34.43 1.11 -31.03
N SER A 469 -34.12 1.90 -32.04
CA SER A 469 -32.90 1.84 -32.85
C SER A 469 -31.86 2.89 -32.42
N ALA A 470 -32.04 3.58 -31.28
CA ALA A 470 -31.16 4.65 -30.84
C ALA A 470 -29.74 4.12 -30.52
N ARG A 471 -28.72 4.80 -31.04
CA ARG A 471 -27.31 4.49 -30.76
C ARG A 471 -26.94 4.79 -29.30
N TYR A 472 -27.55 5.80 -28.68
CA TYR A 472 -27.37 6.22 -27.30
C TYR A 472 -28.72 6.23 -26.59
N GLU A 473 -28.78 5.67 -25.39
CA GLU A 473 -30.01 5.56 -24.62
C GLU A 473 -30.34 6.85 -23.85
N VAL A 474 -29.32 7.62 -23.50
CA VAL A 474 -29.45 8.84 -22.68
C VAL A 474 -28.41 9.88 -23.09
N ALA A 475 -28.82 11.15 -23.07
CA ALA A 475 -27.92 12.30 -23.07
C ALA A 475 -28.03 13.02 -21.72
N SER A 476 -26.93 13.29 -21.05
CA SER A 476 -26.89 14.00 -19.79
C SER A 476 -25.75 15.02 -19.75
N THR A 477 -26.02 16.18 -19.17
CA THR A 477 -24.99 17.19 -18.86
C THR A 477 -24.12 16.80 -17.67
N ASN A 478 -24.57 15.83 -16.86
CA ASN A 478 -23.78 15.25 -15.79
C ASN A 478 -23.51 13.76 -16.09
N PRO A 479 -22.31 13.41 -16.57
CA PRO A 479 -21.96 12.03 -16.92
C PRO A 479 -22.10 11.06 -15.74
N LEU A 480 -21.92 11.52 -14.51
CA LEU A 480 -22.07 10.67 -13.32
C LEU A 480 -23.52 10.29 -13.00
N ALA A 481 -24.48 11.08 -13.47
CA ALA A 481 -25.90 10.77 -13.28
C ALA A 481 -26.40 9.56 -14.08
N VAL A 482 -25.66 9.18 -15.15
CA VAL A 482 -26.05 8.10 -16.08
C VAL A 482 -25.11 6.89 -16.04
N VAL A 483 -24.00 6.97 -15.34
CA VAL A 483 -22.99 5.90 -15.28
C VAL A 483 -23.51 4.64 -14.55
N GLY A 484 -24.57 4.73 -13.77
CA GLY A 484 -25.21 3.61 -13.09
C GLY A 484 -26.45 3.05 -13.81
N LEU A 485 -26.82 3.60 -14.95
CA LEU A 485 -27.95 3.15 -15.78
C LEU A 485 -27.48 2.08 -16.80
#